data_283b82a816fb710e84b4d0cee744a231
#
_entry.id   283b82a816fb710e84b4d0cee744a231
#
_cell.length_a   1.000
_cell.length_b   1.000
_cell.length_c   1.000
_cell.angle_alpha   90.00
_cell.angle_beta   90.00
_cell.angle_gamma   90.00
#
_symmetry.space_group_name_H-M   'P 1'
#
loop_
_entity.id
_entity.type
_entity.pdbx_description
1 polymer ?
#
loop_
_entity_poly.entity_id
_entity_poly.type
_entity_poly.pdbx_seq_one_letter_code
_entity_poly.pdbx_strand_id
1 'polypeptide(L)' 'KVTELKGLLKKLMDIDAEQEQFVQTIAMKTEGFSKIEADKCDALIEGVNNMLAGYDTKATKEG' A
#
# COMPACT_ATOMS: atom_id res chain seq x y z
N LYS A 1 -7.89 10.79 1.41
CA LYS A 1 -6.61 10.21 0.96
C LYS A 1 -6.10 9.11 1.88
N VAL A 2 -6.19 9.31 3.19
CA VAL A 2 -5.77 8.27 4.15
C VAL A 2 -6.63 7.02 4.00
N THR A 3 -7.93 7.17 3.84
CA THR A 3 -8.83 6.04 3.65
C THR A 3 -8.47 5.26 2.39
N GLU A 4 -8.15 5.99 1.33
CA GLU A 4 -7.72 5.37 0.07
C GLU A 4 -6.41 4.60 0.26
N LEU A 5 -5.45 5.21 0.95
CA LEU A 5 -4.17 4.56 1.23
C LEU A 5 -4.37 3.29 2.05
N LYS A 6 -5.19 3.36 3.09
CA LYS A 6 -5.48 2.19 3.92
C LYS A 6 -6.08 1.05 3.10
N GLY A 7 -7.01 1.38 2.21
CA GLY A 7 -7.64 0.39 1.34
C GLY A 7 -6.64 -0.27 0.42
N LEU A 8 -5.73 0.53 -0.15
CA LEU A 8 -4.69 0.02 -1.04
C LEU A 8 -3.71 -0.89 -0.29
N LEU A 9 -3.31 -0.48 0.91
CA LEU A 9 -2.41 -1.28 1.73
C LEU A 9 -3.03 -2.62 2.13
N LYS A 10 -4.31 -2.60 2.46
CA LYS A 10 -5.03 -3.82 2.79
C LYS A 10 -5.08 -4.76 1.59
N LYS A 11 -5.34 -4.21 0.42
CA LYS A 11 -5.36 -4.98 -0.82
C LYS A 11 -3.99 -5.59 -1.10
N LEU A 12 -2.93 -4.81 -0.86
CA LEU A 12 -1.57 -5.28 -1.03
C LEU A 12 -1.27 -6.46 -0.11
N MET A 13 -1.69 -6.38 1.15
CA MET A 13 -1.50 -7.48 2.09
C MET A 13 -2.29 -8.73 1.71
N ASP A 14 -3.47 -8.56 1.11
CA ASP A 14 -4.25 -9.69 0.63
C ASP A 14 -3.56 -10.44 -0.49
N ILE A 15 -2.87 -9.70 -1.36
CA ILE A 15 -2.14 -10.29 -2.48
C ILE A 15 -0.83 -10.90 -2.01
N ASP A 16 -0.14 -10.21 -1.13
CA ASP A 16 1.19 -10.62 -0.64
C ASP A 16 1.29 -10.37 0.85
N ALA A 17 1.12 -11.42 1.63
CA ALA A 17 1.15 -11.32 3.09
C ALA A 17 2.52 -10.86 3.61
N GLU A 18 3.58 -11.03 2.85
CA GLU A 18 4.90 -10.59 3.26
C GLU A 18 4.99 -9.06 3.38
N GLN A 19 4.07 -8.34 2.73
CA GLN A 19 4.02 -6.88 2.81
C GLN A 19 3.41 -6.37 4.11
N GLU A 20 2.91 -7.26 4.95
CA GLU A 20 2.33 -6.87 6.23
C GLU A 20 3.30 -6.05 7.07
N GLN A 21 4.56 -6.47 7.11
CA GLN A 21 5.58 -5.77 7.89
C GLN A 21 5.81 -4.35 7.36
N PHE A 22 5.81 -4.20 6.05
CA PHE A 22 5.93 -2.90 5.39
C PHE A 22 4.77 -1.98 5.80
N VAL A 23 3.55 -2.51 5.74
CA VAL A 23 2.35 -1.75 6.12
C VAL A 23 2.38 -1.36 7.59
N GLN A 24 2.76 -2.29 8.46
CA GLN A 24 2.86 -2.01 9.89
C GLN A 24 3.90 -0.94 10.19
N THR A 25 5.03 -0.97 9.50
CA THR A 25 6.07 0.05 9.66
C THR A 25 5.53 1.43 9.33
N ILE A 26 4.79 1.55 8.23
CA ILE A 26 4.17 2.82 7.85
C ILE A 26 3.17 3.27 8.90
N ALA A 27 2.34 2.35 9.38
CA ALA A 27 1.33 2.66 10.38
C ALA A 27 1.98 3.15 11.68
N MET A 28 3.07 2.51 12.10
CA MET A 28 3.77 2.90 13.31
C MET A 28 4.39 4.29 13.19
N LYS A 29 5.00 4.59 12.05
CA LYS A 29 5.64 5.88 11.83
C LYS A 29 4.65 7.03 11.75
N THR A 30 3.43 6.75 11.36
CA THR A 30 2.38 7.77 11.16
C THR A 30 1.26 7.67 12.20
N GLU A 31 1.49 6.93 13.28
CA GLU A 31 0.50 6.71 14.33
C GLU A 31 -0.86 6.28 13.77
N GLY A 32 -0.83 5.19 13.01
CA GLY A 32 -2.05 4.64 12.41
C GLY A 32 -2.58 5.48 11.25
N PHE A 33 -1.67 6.19 10.58
CA PHE A 33 -1.98 7.08 9.45
C PHE A 33 -2.65 8.39 9.87
N SER A 34 -2.73 8.66 11.17
CA SER A 34 -3.35 9.89 11.64
C SER A 34 -2.45 11.11 11.47
N LYS A 35 -1.15 10.90 11.43
CA LYS A 35 -0.17 11.99 11.31
C LYS A 35 0.60 11.98 10.00
N ILE A 36 0.06 11.33 8.99
CA ILE A 36 0.71 11.28 7.69
C ILE A 36 0.50 12.60 6.94
N GLU A 37 1.58 13.14 6.37
CA GLU A 37 1.50 14.35 5.57
C GLU A 37 0.85 14.04 4.23
N ALA A 38 0.13 15.04 3.68
CA ALA A 38 -0.59 14.85 2.41
C ALA A 38 0.34 14.42 1.29
N ASP A 39 1.50 15.06 1.19
CA ASP A 39 2.47 14.75 0.14
C ASP A 39 2.99 13.32 0.26
N LYS A 40 3.26 12.88 1.48
CA LYS A 40 3.72 11.52 1.72
C LYS A 40 2.61 10.51 1.47
N CYS A 41 1.39 10.89 1.82
CA CYS A 41 0.23 10.03 1.56
C CYS A 41 0.07 9.79 0.06
N ASP A 42 0.16 10.85 -0.74
CA ASP A 42 0.08 10.73 -2.19
C ASP A 42 1.20 9.86 -2.76
N ALA A 43 2.42 10.05 -2.26
CA ALA A 43 3.57 9.26 -2.70
C ALA A 43 3.39 7.79 -2.38
N LEU A 44 2.85 7.48 -1.19
CA LEU A 44 2.58 6.10 -0.80
C LEU A 44 1.49 5.49 -1.64
N ILE A 45 0.43 6.24 -1.91
CA ILE A 45 -0.66 5.78 -2.77
C ILE A 45 -0.10 5.41 -4.15
N GLU A 46 0.69 6.28 -4.73
CA GLU A 46 1.30 6.02 -6.03
C GLU A 46 2.21 4.81 -6.00
N GLY A 47 3.06 4.70 -4.97
CA GLY A 47 3.96 3.56 -4.82
C GLY A 47 3.21 2.25 -4.69
N VAL A 48 2.17 2.22 -3.87
CA VAL A 48 1.37 1.01 -3.68
C VAL A 48 0.63 0.65 -4.97
N ASN A 49 0.09 1.65 -5.67
CA ASN A 49 -0.56 1.40 -6.96
C ASN A 49 0.40 0.77 -7.96
N ASN A 50 1.64 1.25 -8.00
CA ASN A 50 2.66 0.67 -8.88
C ASN A 50 2.97 -0.77 -8.50
N MET A 51 3.05 -1.06 -7.22
CA MET A 51 3.26 -2.43 -6.74
C MET A 51 2.09 -3.34 -7.13
N LEU A 52 0.88 -2.86 -6.93
CA LEU A 52 -0.33 -3.63 -7.28
C LEU A 52 -0.39 -3.88 -8.78
N ALA A 53 -0.02 -2.90 -9.57
CA ALA A 53 0.02 -3.05 -11.03
C ALA A 53 1.03 -4.12 -11.44
N GLY A 54 2.15 -4.20 -10.73
CA GLY A 54 3.14 -5.24 -10.97
C GLY A 54 2.59 -6.64 -10.70
N TYR A 55 1.89 -6.81 -9.60
CA TYR A 55 1.27 -8.10 -9.29
C TYR A 55 0.20 -8.46 -10.31
N ASP A 56 -0.61 -7.48 -10.68
CA ASP A 56 -1.68 -7.69 -11.65
C ASP A 56 -1.11 -8.11 -13.00
N THR A 57 -0.02 -7.47 -13.42
CA THR A 57 0.66 -7.82 -14.66
C THR A 57 1.19 -9.24 -14.62
N LYS A 58 1.76 -9.64 -13.49
CA LYS A 58 2.26 -11.03 -13.33
C LYS A 58 1.12 -12.02 -13.41
N ALA A 59 0.01 -11.74 -12.76
CA ALA A 59 -1.14 -12.62 -12.78
C ALA A 59 -1.67 -12.78 -14.21
N THR A 60 -1.75 -11.68 -14.94
CA THR A 60 -2.19 -11.69 -16.33
C THR A 60 -1.23 -12.49 -17.20
N LYS A 61 0.06 -12.34 -16.96
CA LYS A 61 1.08 -12.99 -17.75
C LYS A 61 1.07 -14.49 -17.55
N GLU A 62 0.82 -14.94 -16.36
CA GLU A 62 0.74 -16.35 -16.04
C GLU A 62 -0.56 -16.99 -16.48
N GLY A 63 -1.58 -16.17 -16.55
CA GLY A 63 -2.88 -16.61 -16.99
C GLY A 63 -2.90 -16.80 -18.48
#